data_bef7130d2d03384f0a378f6bb5a362cb
#
_entry.id   bef7130d2d03384f0a378f6bb5a362cb
#
_cell.length_a   1.000
_cell.length_b   1.000
_cell.length_c   1.000
_cell.angle_alpha   90.00
_cell.angle_beta   90.00
_cell.angle_gamma   90.00
#
_symmetry.space_group_name_H-M   'P 1'
#
loop_
_entity.id
_entity.type
_entity.pdbx_description
1 polymer ?
#
loop_
_entity_poly.entity_id
_entity_poly.type
_entity_poly.pdbx_seq_one_letter_code
_entity_poly.pdbx_strand_id
1 'polypeptide(L)'
;MSNEQGRVAVITGAASGIGRGLAEHAATLGMRLVLADRDAAGLQSLCEALNNDGAQAIACVTDVGDVQQVECLRDRAVEHFGGVDYLFNNAGVMQTGFSWEITDAQWQRMLDVNLSGVINGIRSFVPLLLGQGRAAHVINTASLAGLVSSPLMAPYNVTKQAVVALSETLHYELAILGAPVSVSVLCPGPVASEIMTSNQGVDSAGSDFSQLLDSTIRQGMTPAELAAQVFAAIAEKRFWILPHKGFKPALERRVQSILHETNPQFQMTDVEGQTHATR
;
A
#
# COMPACT_ATOMS: atom_id res chain seq x y z
N MET A 1 0.85 23.11 11.18
CA MET A 1 0.36 21.74 11.43
C MET A 1 -1.04 21.67 10.85
N SER A 2 -1.28 20.80 9.86
CA SER A 2 -2.62 20.57 9.35
C SER A 2 -3.46 20.02 10.51
N ASN A 3 -4.64 20.62 10.72
CA ASN A 3 -5.54 20.16 11.79
C ASN A 3 -6.25 18.89 11.27
N GLU A 4 -5.70 17.71 11.57
CA GLU A 4 -6.26 16.42 11.16
C GLU A 4 -7.38 15.95 12.11
N GLN A 5 -7.57 16.63 13.23
CA GLN A 5 -8.57 16.27 14.22
C GLN A 5 -9.98 16.24 13.62
N GLY A 6 -10.66 15.13 13.82
CA GLY A 6 -12.03 14.91 13.34
C GLY A 6 -12.16 14.59 11.85
N ARG A 7 -11.05 14.56 11.06
CA ARG A 7 -11.07 14.07 9.68
C ARG A 7 -11.24 12.56 9.63
N VAL A 8 -11.87 12.07 8.59
CA VAL A 8 -12.19 10.64 8.45
C VAL A 8 -11.18 9.94 7.54
N ALA A 9 -10.51 8.92 8.06
CA ALA A 9 -9.61 8.06 7.29
C ALA A 9 -10.18 6.65 7.12
N VAL A 10 -10.28 6.18 5.89
CA VAL A 10 -10.54 4.79 5.53
C VAL A 10 -9.21 4.11 5.23
N ILE A 11 -8.92 3.00 5.90
CA ILE A 11 -7.64 2.27 5.76
C ILE A 11 -7.93 0.81 5.48
N THR A 12 -7.53 0.32 4.31
CA THR A 12 -7.63 -1.11 3.95
C THR A 12 -6.37 -1.86 4.33
N GLY A 13 -6.49 -3.17 4.67
CA GLY A 13 -5.39 -3.95 5.21
C GLY A 13 -4.95 -3.47 6.60
N ALA A 14 -5.93 -3.05 7.42
CA ALA A 14 -5.66 -2.36 8.68
C ALA A 14 -5.29 -3.30 9.84
N ALA A 15 -5.58 -4.59 9.76
CA ALA A 15 -5.37 -5.52 10.88
C ALA A 15 -3.89 -5.73 11.23
N SER A 16 -2.95 -5.50 10.30
CA SER A 16 -1.54 -5.77 10.51
C SER A 16 -0.60 -4.81 9.76
N GLY A 17 0.71 -4.93 10.01
CA GLY A 17 1.77 -4.29 9.24
C GLY A 17 1.58 -2.78 9.03
N ILE A 18 1.73 -2.35 7.78
CA ILE A 18 1.66 -0.93 7.38
C ILE A 18 0.29 -0.33 7.71
N GLY A 19 -0.80 -1.05 7.40
CA GLY A 19 -2.17 -0.55 7.64
C GLY A 19 -2.45 -0.30 9.11
N ARG A 20 -1.99 -1.20 9.98
CA ARG A 20 -2.07 -1.03 11.43
C ARG A 20 -1.27 0.20 11.90
N GLY A 21 -0.03 0.34 11.45
CA GLY A 21 0.78 1.51 11.81
C GLY A 21 0.17 2.83 11.33
N LEU A 22 -0.44 2.85 10.12
CA LEU A 22 -1.19 4.01 9.63
C LEU A 22 -2.41 4.33 10.52
N ALA A 23 -3.17 3.31 10.94
CA ALA A 23 -4.33 3.48 11.81
C ALA A 23 -3.94 4.01 13.20
N GLU A 24 -2.92 3.42 13.82
CA GLU A 24 -2.39 3.86 15.11
C GLU A 24 -1.90 5.31 15.05
N HIS A 25 -1.15 5.68 14.00
CA HIS A 25 -0.68 7.05 13.84
C HIS A 25 -1.83 8.04 13.58
N ALA A 26 -2.79 7.70 12.72
CA ALA A 26 -3.97 8.52 12.45
C ALA A 26 -4.80 8.77 13.72
N ALA A 27 -4.90 7.76 14.60
CA ALA A 27 -5.54 7.92 15.92
C ALA A 27 -4.83 8.98 16.78
N THR A 28 -3.50 9.01 16.80
CA THR A 28 -2.73 10.03 17.55
C THR A 28 -2.96 11.46 17.02
N LEU A 29 -3.38 11.59 15.76
CA LEU A 29 -3.74 12.88 15.14
C LEU A 29 -5.21 13.27 15.40
N GLY A 30 -5.97 12.45 16.15
CA GLY A 30 -7.38 12.68 16.46
C GLY A 30 -8.32 12.46 15.27
N MET A 31 -7.91 11.65 14.29
CA MET A 31 -8.76 11.29 13.16
C MET A 31 -9.81 10.25 13.56
N ARG A 32 -10.93 10.23 12.84
CA ARG A 32 -11.96 9.19 12.92
C ARG A 32 -11.63 8.10 11.90
N LEU A 33 -11.71 6.83 12.30
CA LEU A 33 -11.13 5.72 11.55
C LEU A 33 -12.17 4.71 11.10
N VAL A 34 -12.15 4.37 9.83
CA VAL A 34 -12.85 3.23 9.26
C VAL A 34 -11.79 2.20 8.85
N LEU A 35 -11.66 1.17 9.65
CA LEU A 35 -10.63 0.15 9.49
C LEU A 35 -11.21 -1.03 8.73
N ALA A 36 -10.56 -1.43 7.64
CA ALA A 36 -11.01 -2.51 6.78
C ALA A 36 -9.93 -3.58 6.63
N ASP A 37 -10.29 -4.83 6.83
CA ASP A 37 -9.46 -6.00 6.58
C ASP A 37 -10.36 -7.23 6.41
N ARG A 38 -9.84 -8.29 5.79
CA ARG A 38 -10.49 -9.60 5.76
C ARG A 38 -10.29 -10.39 7.06
N ASP A 39 -9.22 -10.10 7.82
CA ASP A 39 -8.99 -10.67 9.14
C ASP A 39 -9.88 -10.00 10.19
N ALA A 40 -11.06 -10.58 10.40
CA ALA A 40 -12.05 -10.06 11.34
C ALA A 40 -11.53 -9.99 12.79
N ALA A 41 -10.73 -10.97 13.22
CA ALA A 41 -10.24 -11.04 14.60
C ALA A 41 -9.17 -9.97 14.86
N GLY A 42 -8.17 -9.86 13.98
CA GLY A 42 -7.12 -8.83 14.07
C GLY A 42 -7.70 -7.43 13.96
N LEU A 43 -8.66 -7.24 13.05
CA LEU A 43 -9.34 -5.96 12.85
C LEU A 43 -10.15 -5.52 14.08
N GLN A 44 -10.91 -6.44 14.68
CA GLN A 44 -11.68 -6.16 15.88
C GLN A 44 -10.78 -5.82 17.07
N SER A 45 -9.70 -6.59 17.26
CA SER A 45 -8.72 -6.33 18.32
C SER A 45 -8.08 -4.94 18.19
N LEU A 46 -7.69 -4.52 16.98
CA LEU A 46 -7.15 -3.18 16.75
C LEU A 46 -8.18 -2.10 17.05
N CYS A 47 -9.41 -2.27 16.55
CA CYS A 47 -10.49 -1.31 16.74
C CYS A 47 -10.80 -1.10 18.23
N GLU A 48 -10.88 -2.18 19.00
CA GLU A 48 -11.09 -2.12 20.46
C GLU A 48 -9.94 -1.42 21.18
N ALA A 49 -8.69 -1.74 20.83
CA ALA A 49 -7.52 -1.10 21.42
C ALA A 49 -7.52 0.42 21.18
N LEU A 50 -7.76 0.85 19.95
CA LEU A 50 -7.80 2.28 19.60
C LEU A 50 -8.94 3.01 20.30
N ASN A 51 -10.13 2.40 20.39
CA ASN A 51 -11.27 3.02 21.08
C ASN A 51 -11.05 3.09 22.60
N ASN A 52 -10.39 2.11 23.21
CA ASN A 52 -10.01 2.14 24.62
C ASN A 52 -9.01 3.27 24.91
N ASP A 53 -8.16 3.61 23.94
CA ASP A 53 -7.22 4.73 24.02
C ASP A 53 -7.87 6.08 23.64
N GLY A 54 -9.19 6.11 23.43
CA GLY A 54 -9.98 7.33 23.21
C GLY A 54 -10.12 7.76 21.75
N ALA A 55 -9.69 6.95 20.78
CA ALA A 55 -9.96 7.19 19.38
C ALA A 55 -11.43 6.89 19.02
N GLN A 56 -11.84 7.27 17.81
CA GLN A 56 -13.14 6.90 17.22
C GLN A 56 -12.89 6.00 16.03
N ALA A 57 -12.98 4.71 16.21
CA ALA A 57 -12.72 3.72 15.17
C ALA A 57 -13.89 2.75 15.02
N ILE A 58 -14.20 2.38 13.77
CA ILE A 58 -15.12 1.28 13.43
C ILE A 58 -14.40 0.24 12.58
N ALA A 59 -14.75 -1.03 12.79
CA ALA A 59 -14.24 -2.16 12.03
C ALA A 59 -15.24 -2.55 10.93
N CYS A 60 -14.73 -2.78 9.71
CA CYS A 60 -15.49 -3.25 8.57
C CYS A 60 -14.76 -4.43 7.92
N VAL A 61 -15.25 -5.65 8.15
CA VAL A 61 -14.67 -6.83 7.49
C VAL A 61 -14.89 -6.70 5.98
N THR A 62 -13.79 -6.68 5.22
CA THR A 62 -13.83 -6.33 3.80
C THR A 62 -12.77 -7.10 3.03
N ASP A 63 -13.18 -7.86 2.01
CA ASP A 63 -12.29 -8.30 0.95
C ASP A 63 -12.25 -7.21 -0.14
N VAL A 64 -11.08 -6.59 -0.33
CA VAL A 64 -10.93 -5.50 -1.31
C VAL A 64 -11.05 -5.98 -2.77
N GLY A 65 -10.85 -7.28 -3.03
CA GLY A 65 -11.10 -7.90 -4.34
C GLY A 65 -12.57 -7.93 -4.73
N ASP A 66 -13.47 -7.84 -3.76
CA ASP A 66 -14.92 -7.80 -3.95
C ASP A 66 -15.41 -6.34 -3.98
N VAL A 67 -15.84 -5.89 -5.16
CA VAL A 67 -16.32 -4.52 -5.36
C VAL A 67 -17.52 -4.18 -4.47
N GLN A 68 -18.42 -5.12 -4.23
CA GLN A 68 -19.61 -4.89 -3.43
C GLN A 68 -19.25 -4.65 -1.95
N GLN A 69 -18.26 -5.38 -1.43
CA GLN A 69 -17.75 -5.15 -0.08
C GLN A 69 -17.06 -3.81 0.06
N VAL A 70 -16.33 -3.35 -0.97
CA VAL A 70 -15.71 -2.01 -0.98
C VAL A 70 -16.76 -0.90 -1.05
N GLU A 71 -17.84 -1.10 -1.80
CA GLU A 71 -18.99 -0.18 -1.81
C GLU A 71 -19.67 -0.12 -0.43
N CYS A 72 -19.90 -1.27 0.20
CA CYS A 72 -20.42 -1.32 1.59
C CYS A 72 -19.47 -0.60 2.58
N LEU A 73 -18.14 -0.75 2.42
CA LEU A 73 -17.16 -0.04 3.25
C LEU A 73 -17.32 1.49 3.11
N ARG A 74 -17.47 1.99 1.88
CA ARG A 74 -17.75 3.41 1.61
C ARG A 74 -19.04 3.87 2.30
N ASP A 75 -20.11 3.11 2.14
CA ASP A 75 -21.43 3.48 2.68
C ASP A 75 -21.40 3.50 4.20
N ARG A 76 -20.72 2.54 4.83
CA ARG A 76 -20.49 2.51 6.27
C ARG A 76 -19.70 3.73 6.78
N ALA A 77 -18.69 4.17 6.02
CA ALA A 77 -17.93 5.37 6.37
C ALA A 77 -18.82 6.62 6.33
N VAL A 78 -19.67 6.75 5.31
CA VAL A 78 -20.62 7.86 5.16
C VAL A 78 -21.70 7.81 6.23
N GLU A 79 -22.32 6.64 6.48
CA GLU A 79 -23.36 6.46 7.49
C GLU A 79 -22.86 6.84 8.89
N HIS A 80 -21.63 6.43 9.24
CA HIS A 80 -21.14 6.60 10.61
C HIS A 80 -20.48 7.97 10.86
N PHE A 81 -19.73 8.48 9.88
CA PHE A 81 -18.93 9.70 10.05
C PHE A 81 -19.33 10.86 9.12
N GLY A 82 -20.31 10.67 8.24
CA GLY A 82 -20.82 11.70 7.34
C GLY A 82 -19.95 11.98 6.12
N GLY A 83 -18.89 11.21 5.86
CA GLY A 83 -18.01 11.36 4.70
C GLY A 83 -16.62 10.81 4.93
N VAL A 84 -15.72 11.05 3.97
CA VAL A 84 -14.33 10.56 3.97
C VAL A 84 -13.39 11.69 3.56
N ASP A 85 -12.25 11.79 4.22
CA ASP A 85 -11.21 12.76 3.89
C ASP A 85 -9.93 12.09 3.37
N TYR A 86 -9.63 10.90 3.85
CA TYR A 86 -8.46 10.11 3.47
C TYR A 86 -8.86 8.69 3.09
N LEU A 87 -8.40 8.24 1.93
CA LEU A 87 -8.50 6.84 1.51
C LEU A 87 -7.11 6.24 1.41
N PHE A 88 -6.80 5.26 2.23
CA PHE A 88 -5.59 4.45 2.14
C PHE A 88 -5.92 3.09 1.50
N ASN A 89 -5.68 2.97 0.20
CA ASN A 89 -5.69 1.70 -0.51
C ASN A 89 -4.37 0.97 -0.19
N ASN A 90 -4.35 0.29 0.95
CA ASN A 90 -3.13 -0.30 1.50
C ASN A 90 -3.14 -1.83 1.53
N ALA A 91 -4.29 -2.50 1.50
CA ALA A 91 -4.37 -3.95 1.47
C ALA A 91 -3.45 -4.55 0.40
N GLY A 92 -2.71 -5.58 0.75
CA GLY A 92 -1.78 -6.22 -0.17
C GLY A 92 -1.30 -7.57 0.32
N VAL A 93 -0.94 -8.42 -0.63
CA VAL A 93 -0.39 -9.76 -0.41
C VAL A 93 0.87 -9.94 -1.25
N MET A 94 1.67 -10.95 -0.92
CA MET A 94 2.88 -11.28 -1.66
C MET A 94 2.89 -12.76 -2.06
N GLN A 95 3.45 -13.03 -3.24
CA GLN A 95 3.74 -14.35 -3.75
C GLN A 95 5.12 -14.31 -4.42
N THR A 96 5.98 -15.27 -4.08
CA THR A 96 7.30 -15.47 -4.69
C THR A 96 7.32 -16.78 -5.47
N GLY A 97 8.24 -16.90 -6.42
CA GLY A 97 8.45 -18.09 -7.26
C GLY A 97 8.86 -17.72 -8.68
N PHE A 98 9.32 -18.69 -9.45
CA PHE A 98 9.57 -18.48 -10.88
C PHE A 98 8.26 -18.16 -11.60
N SER A 99 8.30 -17.23 -12.55
CA SER A 99 7.11 -16.72 -13.26
C SER A 99 6.27 -17.82 -13.93
N TRP A 100 6.91 -18.91 -14.33
CA TRP A 100 6.27 -20.06 -15.00
C TRP A 100 5.80 -21.16 -14.03
N GLU A 101 6.13 -21.06 -12.73
CA GLU A 101 5.71 -22.02 -11.70
C GLU A 101 4.55 -21.50 -10.85
N ILE A 102 4.35 -20.17 -10.82
CA ILE A 102 3.26 -19.55 -10.08
C ILE A 102 1.93 -19.92 -10.75
N THR A 103 1.05 -20.56 -10.00
CA THR A 103 -0.24 -21.03 -10.47
C THR A 103 -1.22 -19.90 -10.82
N ASP A 104 -2.21 -20.21 -11.67
CA ASP A 104 -3.26 -19.25 -12.03
C ASP A 104 -3.99 -18.70 -10.78
N ALA A 105 -4.27 -19.54 -9.80
CA ALA A 105 -4.92 -19.13 -8.56
C ALA A 105 -4.08 -18.14 -7.75
N GLN A 106 -2.75 -18.34 -7.70
CA GLN A 106 -1.83 -17.41 -7.04
C GLN A 106 -1.74 -16.09 -7.81
N TRP A 107 -1.66 -16.14 -9.15
CA TRP A 107 -1.73 -14.95 -10.00
C TRP A 107 -3.02 -14.18 -9.77
N GLN A 108 -4.18 -14.87 -9.85
CA GLN A 108 -5.47 -14.22 -9.70
C GLN A 108 -5.60 -13.55 -8.33
N ARG A 109 -5.19 -14.23 -7.25
CA ARG A 109 -5.19 -13.65 -5.90
C ARG A 109 -4.36 -12.37 -5.81
N MET A 110 -3.17 -12.34 -6.46
CA MET A 110 -2.32 -11.16 -6.49
C MET A 110 -2.98 -10.01 -7.24
N LEU A 111 -3.63 -10.30 -8.37
CA LEU A 111 -4.38 -9.33 -9.15
C LEU A 111 -5.58 -8.80 -8.36
N ASP A 112 -6.37 -9.69 -7.75
CA ASP A 112 -7.58 -9.31 -7.03
C ASP A 112 -7.28 -8.39 -5.85
N VAL A 113 -6.28 -8.71 -5.04
CA VAL A 113 -5.98 -7.92 -3.85
C VAL A 113 -5.15 -6.67 -4.19
N ASN A 114 -4.01 -6.84 -4.87
CA ASN A 114 -3.03 -5.77 -5.02
C ASN A 114 -3.41 -4.75 -6.11
N LEU A 115 -4.20 -5.13 -7.10
CA LEU A 115 -4.58 -4.26 -8.21
C LEU A 115 -6.08 -3.97 -8.22
N SER A 116 -6.94 -5.00 -8.32
CA SER A 116 -8.39 -4.81 -8.35
C SER A 116 -8.88 -4.13 -7.07
N GLY A 117 -8.29 -4.45 -5.90
CA GLY A 117 -8.60 -3.80 -4.63
C GLY A 117 -8.35 -2.29 -4.67
N VAL A 118 -7.24 -1.85 -5.27
CA VAL A 118 -6.96 -0.41 -5.46
C VAL A 118 -7.94 0.23 -6.45
N ILE A 119 -8.22 -0.47 -7.57
CA ILE A 119 -9.21 -0.02 -8.57
C ILE A 119 -10.59 0.12 -7.93
N ASN A 120 -11.04 -0.87 -7.14
CA ASN A 120 -12.32 -0.85 -6.43
C ASN A 120 -12.38 0.33 -5.46
N GLY A 121 -11.31 0.56 -4.68
CA GLY A 121 -11.20 1.72 -3.80
C GLY A 121 -11.34 3.04 -4.56
N ILE A 122 -10.60 3.24 -5.65
CA ILE A 122 -10.69 4.45 -6.48
C ILE A 122 -12.10 4.61 -7.04
N ARG A 123 -12.67 3.59 -7.65
CA ARG A 123 -14.01 3.65 -8.27
C ARG A 123 -15.13 3.93 -7.27
N SER A 124 -15.02 3.39 -6.06
CA SER A 124 -16.04 3.57 -5.03
C SER A 124 -15.92 4.90 -4.30
N PHE A 125 -14.69 5.36 -4.01
CA PHE A 125 -14.48 6.52 -3.16
C PHE A 125 -14.22 7.83 -3.91
N VAL A 126 -13.54 7.83 -5.06
CA VAL A 126 -13.21 9.08 -5.76
C VAL A 126 -14.47 9.88 -6.14
N PRO A 127 -15.55 9.27 -6.67
CA PRO A 127 -16.79 10.00 -6.92
C PRO A 127 -17.40 10.63 -5.66
N LEU A 128 -17.32 9.94 -4.50
CA LEU A 128 -17.75 10.49 -3.21
C LEU A 128 -16.89 11.69 -2.82
N LEU A 129 -15.55 11.58 -2.91
CA LEU A 129 -14.62 12.64 -2.55
C LEU A 129 -14.81 13.88 -3.42
N LEU A 130 -15.06 13.71 -4.71
CA LEU A 130 -15.40 14.79 -5.65
C LEU A 130 -16.74 15.44 -5.29
N GLY A 131 -17.76 14.64 -4.99
CA GLY A 131 -19.09 15.13 -4.62
C GLY A 131 -19.12 15.91 -3.31
N GLN A 132 -18.18 15.66 -2.40
CA GLN A 132 -18.02 16.40 -1.14
C GLN A 132 -17.49 17.83 -1.36
N GLY A 133 -16.81 18.13 -2.47
CA GLY A 133 -16.30 19.46 -2.81
C GLY A 133 -15.28 20.04 -1.83
N ARG A 134 -14.67 19.20 -1.00
CA ARG A 134 -13.68 19.61 0.01
C ARG A 134 -12.35 18.87 -0.16
N ALA A 135 -11.29 19.41 0.47
CA ALA A 135 -9.96 18.79 0.38
C ALA A 135 -9.98 17.35 0.90
N ALA A 136 -9.50 16.43 0.07
CA ALA A 136 -9.37 15.01 0.38
C ALA A 136 -8.06 14.45 -0.21
N HIS A 137 -7.68 13.23 0.19
CA HIS A 137 -6.45 12.62 -0.25
C HIS A 137 -6.62 11.11 -0.46
N VAL A 138 -6.18 10.61 -1.60
CA VAL A 138 -6.09 9.18 -1.92
C VAL A 138 -4.63 8.75 -1.84
N ILE A 139 -4.34 7.75 -1.03
CA ILE A 139 -3.00 7.18 -0.85
C ILE A 139 -3.02 5.73 -1.31
N ASN A 140 -2.29 5.41 -2.38
CA ASN A 140 -2.20 4.06 -2.90
C ASN A 140 -0.84 3.45 -2.49
N THR A 141 -0.87 2.32 -1.80
CA THR A 141 0.34 1.60 -1.39
C THR A 141 0.83 0.70 -2.52
N ALA A 142 1.84 1.17 -3.25
CA ALA A 142 2.62 0.37 -4.17
C ALA A 142 3.76 -0.39 -3.43
N SER A 143 4.98 -0.27 -3.88
CA SER A 143 6.22 -0.81 -3.32
C SER A 143 7.42 -0.29 -4.12
N LEU A 144 8.65 -0.47 -3.64
CA LEU A 144 9.83 -0.37 -4.49
C LEU A 144 9.75 -1.29 -5.71
N ALA A 145 9.07 -2.43 -5.60
CA ALA A 145 8.76 -3.34 -6.72
C ALA A 145 7.90 -2.68 -7.82
N GLY A 146 7.21 -1.59 -7.51
CA GLY A 146 6.53 -0.74 -8.48
C GLY A 146 7.47 0.14 -9.31
N LEU A 147 8.70 0.31 -8.87
CA LEU A 147 9.71 1.16 -9.52
C LEU A 147 10.89 0.36 -10.08
N VAL A 148 11.24 -0.75 -9.42
CA VAL A 148 12.38 -1.61 -9.79
C VAL A 148 11.94 -3.08 -9.69
N SER A 149 12.08 -3.83 -10.79
CA SER A 149 11.70 -5.25 -10.81
C SER A 149 12.74 -6.12 -10.14
N SER A 150 12.29 -7.14 -9.41
CA SER A 150 13.13 -8.19 -8.82
C SER A 150 12.77 -9.55 -9.42
N PRO A 151 13.72 -10.49 -9.58
CA PRO A 151 13.39 -11.85 -9.95
C PRO A 151 12.53 -12.52 -8.89
N LEU A 152 11.88 -13.62 -9.25
CA LEU A 152 11.05 -14.45 -8.36
C LEU A 152 9.84 -13.73 -7.74
N MET A 153 9.48 -12.55 -8.25
CA MET A 153 8.39 -11.72 -7.73
C MET A 153 7.46 -11.21 -8.85
N ALA A 154 7.31 -11.96 -9.95
CA ALA A 154 6.61 -11.46 -11.14
C ALA A 154 5.19 -10.93 -10.86
N PRO A 155 4.26 -11.63 -10.17
CA PRO A 155 2.93 -11.09 -9.90
C PRO A 155 2.97 -9.86 -9.00
N TYR A 156 3.89 -9.82 -8.05
CA TYR A 156 4.05 -8.67 -7.17
C TYR A 156 4.57 -7.45 -7.93
N ASN A 157 5.63 -7.61 -8.73
CA ASN A 157 6.17 -6.55 -9.59
C ASN A 157 5.10 -5.98 -10.51
N VAL A 158 4.37 -6.86 -11.24
CA VAL A 158 3.31 -6.48 -12.19
C VAL A 158 2.23 -5.65 -11.48
N THR A 159 1.70 -6.16 -10.36
CA THR A 159 0.62 -5.48 -9.64
C THR A 159 1.08 -4.14 -9.05
N LYS A 160 2.29 -4.06 -8.49
CA LYS A 160 2.80 -2.82 -7.88
C LYS A 160 3.21 -1.77 -8.92
N GLN A 161 3.71 -2.17 -10.11
CA GLN A 161 3.93 -1.25 -11.22
C GLN A 161 2.59 -0.72 -11.78
N ALA A 162 1.57 -1.58 -11.89
CA ALA A 162 0.24 -1.15 -12.29
C ALA A 162 -0.37 -0.12 -11.31
N VAL A 163 -0.18 -0.30 -9.99
CA VAL A 163 -0.62 0.68 -8.98
C VAL A 163 0.10 2.02 -9.13
N VAL A 164 1.39 2.02 -9.47
CA VAL A 164 2.12 3.28 -9.75
C VAL A 164 1.50 3.99 -10.93
N ALA A 165 1.37 3.31 -12.08
CA ALA A 165 0.78 3.88 -13.29
C ALA A 165 -0.65 4.39 -13.07
N LEU A 166 -1.48 3.61 -12.36
CA LEU A 166 -2.84 4.01 -12.00
C LEU A 166 -2.87 5.28 -11.12
N SER A 167 -1.94 5.39 -10.17
CA SER A 167 -1.83 6.55 -9.28
C SER A 167 -1.41 7.82 -10.03
N GLU A 168 -0.45 7.71 -10.95
CA GLU A 168 -0.04 8.84 -11.82
C GLU A 168 -1.21 9.29 -12.70
N THR A 169 -1.91 8.33 -13.33
CA THR A 169 -3.10 8.64 -14.16
C THR A 169 -4.16 9.35 -13.34
N LEU A 170 -4.53 8.82 -12.17
CA LEU A 170 -5.51 9.45 -11.29
C LEU A 170 -5.09 10.87 -10.87
N HIS A 171 -3.81 11.08 -10.58
CA HIS A 171 -3.28 12.41 -10.25
C HIS A 171 -3.49 13.41 -11.40
N TYR A 172 -3.22 13.01 -12.64
CA TYR A 172 -3.43 13.86 -13.82
C TYR A 172 -4.90 14.13 -14.08
N GLU A 173 -5.77 13.12 -13.96
CA GLU A 173 -7.22 13.26 -14.15
C GLU A 173 -7.83 14.23 -13.14
N LEU A 174 -7.46 14.13 -11.86
CA LEU A 174 -7.94 15.06 -10.83
C LEU A 174 -7.41 16.49 -11.03
N ALA A 175 -6.19 16.64 -11.55
CA ALA A 175 -5.63 17.94 -11.91
C ALA A 175 -6.37 18.56 -13.10
N ILE A 176 -6.75 17.79 -14.13
CA ILE A 176 -7.57 18.25 -15.25
C ILE A 176 -8.93 18.79 -14.76
N LEU A 177 -9.52 18.15 -13.75
CA LEU A 177 -10.79 18.58 -13.17
C LEU A 177 -10.65 19.78 -12.21
N GLY A 178 -9.43 20.19 -11.85
CA GLY A 178 -9.20 21.17 -10.78
C GLY A 178 -9.77 20.73 -9.43
N ALA A 179 -9.85 19.41 -9.19
CA ALA A 179 -10.47 18.83 -8.01
C ALA A 179 -9.64 19.08 -6.75
N PRO A 180 -10.26 19.35 -5.59
CA PRO A 180 -9.53 19.51 -4.31
C PRO A 180 -9.11 18.17 -3.70
N VAL A 181 -8.87 17.16 -4.53
CA VAL A 181 -8.46 15.80 -4.13
C VAL A 181 -7.02 15.57 -4.55
N SER A 182 -6.15 15.31 -3.59
CA SER A 182 -4.74 14.98 -3.82
C SER A 182 -4.54 13.46 -3.96
N VAL A 183 -3.47 13.07 -4.63
CA VAL A 183 -3.06 11.66 -4.74
C VAL A 183 -1.62 11.52 -4.29
N SER A 184 -1.33 10.45 -3.54
CA SER A 184 0.03 10.00 -3.25
C SER A 184 0.18 8.52 -3.58
N VAL A 185 1.35 8.16 -4.08
CA VAL A 185 1.77 6.76 -4.21
C VAL A 185 2.88 6.45 -3.21
N LEU A 186 2.60 5.53 -2.30
CA LEU A 186 3.55 5.07 -1.29
C LEU A 186 4.33 3.87 -1.85
N CYS A 187 5.64 4.03 -2.00
CA CYS A 187 6.54 2.99 -2.50
C CYS A 187 7.55 2.58 -1.41
N PRO A 188 7.15 1.79 -0.43
CA PRO A 188 8.03 1.35 0.63
C PRO A 188 8.97 0.24 0.16
N GLY A 189 10.15 0.15 0.77
CA GLY A 189 10.99 -1.04 0.82
C GLY A 189 10.53 -1.97 1.94
N PRO A 190 11.45 -2.75 2.54
CA PRO A 190 11.12 -3.65 3.63
C PRO A 190 10.55 -2.91 4.84
N VAL A 191 9.35 -3.31 5.26
CA VAL A 191 8.67 -2.83 6.47
C VAL A 191 8.24 -4.04 7.26
N ALA A 192 8.52 -4.04 8.56
CA ALA A 192 8.22 -5.14 9.46
C ALA A 192 6.73 -5.49 9.41
N SER A 193 6.39 -6.64 8.85
CA SER A 193 5.02 -7.09 8.63
C SER A 193 4.96 -8.60 8.40
N GLU A 194 3.76 -9.14 8.43
CA GLU A 194 3.49 -10.55 8.14
C GLU A 194 3.08 -10.82 6.68
N ILE A 195 3.44 -9.92 5.75
CA ILE A 195 3.03 -10.02 4.34
C ILE A 195 3.47 -11.35 3.69
N MET A 196 4.57 -11.95 4.18
CA MET A 196 5.07 -13.24 3.70
C MET A 196 4.28 -14.44 4.22
N THR A 197 3.45 -14.31 5.25
CA THR A 197 2.63 -15.44 5.75
C THR A 197 1.62 -15.93 4.72
N SER A 198 1.30 -15.10 3.76
CA SER A 198 0.41 -15.44 2.64
C SER A 198 1.11 -16.16 1.49
N ASN A 199 2.46 -16.23 1.52
CA ASN A 199 3.26 -16.88 0.49
C ASN A 199 3.17 -18.40 0.62
N GLN A 200 2.56 -19.08 -0.37
CA GLN A 200 2.36 -20.53 -0.34
C GLN A 200 3.22 -21.21 -1.40
N GLY A 201 3.97 -22.24 -0.97
CA GLY A 201 4.54 -23.27 -1.82
C GLY A 201 5.52 -22.77 -2.87
N VAL A 202 6.79 -22.67 -2.51
CA VAL A 202 7.88 -22.62 -3.49
C VAL A 202 8.85 -23.74 -3.11
N ASP A 203 8.79 -24.83 -3.87
CA ASP A 203 9.81 -25.86 -3.81
C ASP A 203 10.96 -25.42 -4.72
N SER A 204 12.19 -25.32 -4.20
CA SER A 204 13.44 -25.09 -4.93
C SER A 204 14.15 -23.75 -4.62
N ALA A 205 14.95 -23.25 -5.58
CA ALA A 205 15.74 -22.00 -5.47
C ALA A 205 14.92 -20.76 -5.05
N GLY A 206 13.59 -20.80 -5.20
CA GLY A 206 12.67 -19.80 -4.67
C GLY A 206 12.53 -19.82 -3.15
N SER A 207 12.81 -20.95 -2.47
CA SER A 207 12.68 -21.04 -1.02
C SER A 207 13.72 -20.20 -0.29
N ASP A 208 14.99 -20.22 -0.74
CA ASP A 208 16.07 -19.45 -0.15
C ASP A 208 15.85 -17.94 -0.32
N PHE A 209 15.39 -17.55 -1.50
CA PHE A 209 15.00 -16.17 -1.75
C PHE A 209 13.82 -15.72 -0.89
N SER A 210 12.80 -16.56 -0.73
CA SER A 210 11.64 -16.29 0.13
C SER A 210 12.04 -16.12 1.60
N GLN A 211 12.94 -16.98 2.10
CA GLN A 211 13.45 -16.87 3.49
C GLN A 211 14.27 -15.61 3.69
N LEU A 212 15.16 -15.28 2.75
CA LEU A 212 15.93 -14.04 2.78
C LEU A 212 15.01 -12.82 2.75
N LEU A 213 14.01 -12.83 1.89
CA LEU A 213 13.05 -11.74 1.80
C LEU A 213 12.21 -11.60 3.08
N ASP A 214 11.73 -12.70 3.67
CA ASP A 214 11.00 -12.69 4.94
C ASP A 214 11.86 -12.11 6.06
N SER A 215 13.13 -12.57 6.18
CA SER A 215 14.04 -12.04 7.19
C SER A 215 14.31 -10.54 7.00
N THR A 216 14.48 -10.10 5.76
CA THR A 216 14.70 -8.69 5.41
C THR A 216 13.47 -7.84 5.75
N ILE A 217 12.26 -8.35 5.48
CA ILE A 217 11.01 -7.67 5.82
C ILE A 217 10.84 -7.55 7.33
N ARG A 218 11.09 -8.64 8.09
CA ARG A 218 10.97 -8.62 9.56
C ARG A 218 11.94 -7.64 10.23
N GLN A 219 13.11 -7.44 9.64
CA GLN A 219 14.14 -6.50 10.12
C GLN A 219 14.00 -5.10 9.50
N GLY A 220 13.02 -4.90 8.65
CA GLY A 220 12.78 -3.62 7.97
C GLY A 220 12.31 -2.50 8.91
N MET A 221 12.03 -1.34 8.30
CA MET A 221 11.49 -0.18 9.01
C MET A 221 10.22 -0.57 9.78
N THR A 222 10.03 0.00 10.96
CA THR A 222 8.80 -0.27 11.73
C THR A 222 7.58 0.38 11.07
N PRO A 223 6.37 -0.20 11.20
CA PRO A 223 5.14 0.43 10.72
C PRO A 223 4.91 1.84 11.28
N ALA A 224 5.29 2.10 12.53
CA ALA A 224 5.17 3.41 13.17
C ALA A 224 6.08 4.46 12.53
N GLU A 225 7.35 4.13 12.27
CA GLU A 225 8.29 5.02 11.56
C GLU A 225 7.83 5.32 10.14
N LEU A 226 7.31 4.30 9.44
CA LEU A 226 6.74 4.50 8.11
C LEU A 226 5.54 5.44 8.15
N ALA A 227 4.59 5.19 9.06
CA ALA A 227 3.38 5.99 9.19
C ALA A 227 3.71 7.47 9.43
N ALA A 228 4.64 7.78 10.33
CA ALA A 228 5.08 9.15 10.58
C ALA A 228 5.60 9.83 9.30
N GLN A 229 6.40 9.13 8.48
CA GLN A 229 6.89 9.66 7.20
C GLN A 229 5.76 9.84 6.17
N VAL A 230 4.78 8.92 6.13
CA VAL A 230 3.62 9.01 5.25
C VAL A 230 2.78 10.24 5.59
N PHE A 231 2.43 10.45 6.84
CA PHE A 231 1.63 11.61 7.23
C PHE A 231 2.37 12.94 7.06
N ALA A 232 3.69 12.97 7.26
CA ALA A 232 4.50 14.14 6.93
C ALA A 232 4.47 14.46 5.42
N ALA A 233 4.54 13.43 4.56
CA ALA A 233 4.45 13.62 3.12
C ALA A 233 3.05 14.04 2.65
N ILE A 234 1.99 13.50 3.28
CA ILE A 234 0.60 13.89 3.03
C ILE A 234 0.37 15.37 3.37
N ALA A 235 0.90 15.85 4.49
CA ALA A 235 0.80 17.25 4.88
C ALA A 235 1.42 18.20 3.84
N GLU A 236 2.45 17.75 3.13
CA GLU A 236 3.10 18.48 2.03
C GLU A 236 2.41 18.21 0.66
N LYS A 237 1.35 17.41 0.61
CA LYS A 237 0.69 16.93 -0.62
C LYS A 237 1.66 16.31 -1.63
N ARG A 238 2.68 15.60 -1.12
CA ARG A 238 3.71 14.98 -1.94
C ARG A 238 3.16 13.76 -2.66
N PHE A 239 3.28 13.73 -4.00
CA PHE A 239 2.82 12.58 -4.79
C PHE A 239 3.67 11.33 -4.52
N TRP A 240 5.01 11.42 -4.65
CA TRP A 240 5.92 10.31 -4.42
C TRP A 240 6.30 10.20 -2.95
N ILE A 241 5.86 9.14 -2.27
CA ILE A 241 6.28 8.82 -0.90
C ILE A 241 7.27 7.67 -0.96
N LEU A 242 8.55 8.00 -0.81
CA LEU A 242 9.69 7.09 -0.95
C LEU A 242 10.46 7.04 0.39
N PRO A 243 10.03 6.20 1.36
CA PRO A 243 10.64 6.16 2.70
C PRO A 243 12.09 5.68 2.69
N HIS A 244 12.37 4.68 1.85
CA HIS A 244 13.71 4.07 1.73
C HIS A 244 14.52 4.74 0.61
N LYS A 245 15.52 5.54 0.96
CA LYS A 245 16.27 6.32 -0.03
C LYS A 245 17.36 5.53 -0.75
N GLY A 246 17.85 4.44 -0.17
CA GLY A 246 18.96 3.63 -0.70
C GLY A 246 18.71 2.97 -2.06
N PHE A 247 17.44 2.83 -2.49
CA PHE A 247 17.12 2.22 -3.78
C PHE A 247 17.31 3.13 -4.99
N LYS A 248 17.48 4.45 -4.82
CA LYS A 248 17.56 5.41 -5.92
C LYS A 248 18.58 5.04 -6.99
N PRO A 249 19.80 4.56 -6.65
CA PRO A 249 20.76 4.12 -7.67
C PRO A 249 20.24 2.96 -8.53
N ALA A 250 19.44 2.05 -7.97
CA ALA A 250 18.81 0.96 -8.73
C ALA A 250 17.76 1.48 -9.72
N LEU A 251 16.97 2.47 -9.31
CA LEU A 251 16.01 3.14 -10.18
C LEU A 251 16.74 3.89 -11.31
N GLU A 252 17.81 4.63 -11.01
CA GLU A 252 18.61 5.34 -12.00
C GLU A 252 19.18 4.36 -13.03
N ARG A 253 19.77 3.22 -12.61
CA ARG A 253 20.25 2.18 -13.52
C ARG A 253 19.15 1.65 -14.43
N ARG A 254 17.95 1.39 -13.89
CA ARG A 254 16.80 0.93 -14.68
C ARG A 254 16.43 1.97 -15.75
N VAL A 255 16.34 3.24 -15.38
CA VAL A 255 16.00 4.32 -16.32
C VAL A 255 17.09 4.44 -17.40
N GLN A 256 18.37 4.42 -17.02
CA GLN A 256 19.47 4.48 -17.97
C GLN A 256 19.47 3.28 -18.94
N SER A 257 19.19 2.07 -18.46
CA SER A 257 19.12 0.89 -19.34
C SER A 257 18.00 1.02 -20.37
N ILE A 258 16.87 1.63 -20.01
CA ILE A 258 15.75 1.90 -20.94
C ILE A 258 16.16 2.96 -21.97
N LEU A 259 16.75 4.07 -21.52
CA LEU A 259 17.16 5.19 -22.39
C LEU A 259 18.25 4.80 -23.39
N HIS A 260 19.14 3.91 -22.99
CA HIS A 260 20.24 3.42 -23.85
C HIS A 260 19.95 2.07 -24.51
N GLU A 261 18.73 1.54 -24.34
CA GLU A 261 18.30 0.25 -24.94
C GLU A 261 19.23 -0.92 -24.59
N THR A 262 19.81 -0.92 -23.37
CA THR A 262 20.71 -1.96 -22.90
C THR A 262 19.94 -3.03 -22.11
N ASN A 263 20.49 -4.26 -22.03
CA ASN A 263 19.87 -5.33 -21.27
C ASN A 263 19.79 -4.99 -19.78
N PRO A 264 18.62 -5.28 -19.14
CA PRO A 264 18.47 -5.05 -17.72
C PRO A 264 19.37 -5.97 -16.89
N GLN A 265 19.97 -5.43 -15.85
CA GLN A 265 20.80 -6.20 -14.92
C GLN A 265 20.18 -6.13 -13.54
N PHE A 266 19.98 -7.30 -12.90
CA PHE A 266 19.58 -7.36 -11.51
C PHE A 266 20.79 -7.33 -10.59
N GLN A 267 20.75 -6.47 -9.60
CA GLN A 267 21.74 -6.43 -8.52
C GLN A 267 20.98 -6.36 -7.20
N MET A 268 21.24 -7.30 -6.30
CA MET A 268 20.71 -7.22 -4.95
C MET A 268 21.36 -6.01 -4.27
N THR A 269 20.51 -5.09 -3.83
CA THR A 269 20.93 -3.93 -3.03
C THR A 269 20.35 -4.15 -1.64
N ASP A 270 21.16 -4.05 -0.59
CA ASP A 270 20.64 -4.06 0.77
C ASP A 270 19.86 -2.77 1.11
N VAL A 271 19.31 -2.72 2.31
CA VAL A 271 18.47 -1.58 2.78
C VAL A 271 19.30 -0.28 2.85
N GLU A 272 20.62 -0.39 2.95
CA GLU A 272 21.56 0.73 3.03
C GLU A 272 22.08 1.17 1.66
N GLY A 273 21.74 0.46 0.59
CA GLY A 273 22.16 0.77 -0.78
C GLY A 273 23.49 0.14 -1.18
N GLN A 274 24.02 -0.82 -0.41
CA GLN A 274 25.21 -1.57 -0.77
C GLN A 274 24.85 -2.68 -1.76
N THR A 275 25.59 -2.79 -2.84
CA THR A 275 25.39 -3.78 -3.90
C THR A 275 26.14 -5.07 -3.59
N HIS A 276 25.40 -6.18 -3.55
CA HIS A 276 25.98 -7.52 -3.48
C HIS A 276 25.95 -8.16 -4.88
N ALA A 277 27.11 -8.62 -5.35
CA ALA A 277 27.18 -9.33 -6.62
C ALA A 277 26.43 -10.68 -6.49
N THR A 278 25.38 -10.88 -7.26
CA THR A 278 24.80 -12.20 -7.48
C THR A 278 25.76 -13.04 -8.31
N ARG A 279 26.22 -14.16 -7.76
CA ARG A 279 26.96 -15.19 -8.51
C ARG A 279 26.04 -16.00 -9.37
#